data_3b782e7fa7f84021da536281e9c760f3
#
_entry.id   3b782e7fa7f84021da536281e9c760f3
#
_cell.length_a   1.000
_cell.length_b   1.000
_cell.length_c   1.000
_cell.angle_alpha   90.00
_cell.angle_beta   90.00
_cell.angle_gamma   90.00
#
_symmetry.space_group_name_H-M   'P 1'
#
loop_
_entity.id
_entity.type
_entity.pdbx_description
1 polymer ?
#
loop_
_entity_poly.entity_id
_entity_poly.type
_entity_poly.pdbx_seq_one_letter_code
_entity_poly.pdbx_strand_id
1 'polypeptide(L)'
;MILKSKNIGFGFTGSFCTFSIAKEILKELTIENNVTAIMSFNSYNLDTKFGKATDHINEIESITGNKIIYTIEDAEPIGPKKLFDILVICPCSGNTIAKLSNDIIDTPVTMAVKSHLRNSRPVVIAISTNNGLSGAAENIGRLLNRKNY
;
A
#
# COMPACT_ATOMS: atom_id res chain seq x y z
N MET A 1 18.00 11.08 -4.15
CA MET A 1 17.17 9.86 -3.95
C MET A 1 17.85 8.67 -4.63
N ILE A 2 17.80 7.47 -4.02
CA ILE A 2 18.44 6.25 -4.56
C ILE A 2 17.56 5.61 -5.64
N LEU A 3 16.23 5.69 -5.51
CA LEU A 3 15.28 5.15 -6.48
C LEU A 3 14.97 6.20 -7.56
N LYS A 4 15.29 5.86 -8.84
CA LYS A 4 15.03 6.72 -9.99
C LYS A 4 14.45 5.90 -11.15
N SER A 5 13.54 6.53 -11.88
CA SER A 5 12.92 5.95 -13.09
C SER A 5 12.27 4.58 -12.85
N LYS A 6 11.62 4.40 -11.68
CA LYS A 6 10.91 3.19 -11.31
C LYS A 6 9.39 3.36 -11.42
N ASN A 7 8.71 2.27 -11.69
CA ASN A 7 7.27 2.18 -11.52
C ASN A 7 6.99 1.65 -10.12
N ILE A 8 6.35 2.46 -9.29
CA ILE A 8 6.11 2.15 -7.87
C ILE A 8 4.60 2.07 -7.62
N GLY A 9 4.15 0.95 -7.05
CA GLY A 9 2.84 0.86 -6.45
C GLY A 9 2.90 1.38 -5.01
N PHE A 10 1.95 2.23 -4.59
CA PHE A 10 1.91 2.79 -3.24
C PHE A 10 0.56 2.55 -2.59
N GLY A 11 0.50 1.62 -1.66
CA GLY A 11 -0.71 1.17 -1.00
C GLY A 11 -1.06 1.93 0.28
N PHE A 12 -2.26 2.49 0.35
CA PHE A 12 -2.83 3.11 1.55
C PHE A 12 -3.81 2.16 2.23
N THR A 13 -3.68 1.97 3.55
CA THR A 13 -4.62 1.20 4.35
C THR A 13 -5.17 2.00 5.52
N GLY A 14 -6.01 1.42 6.36
CA GLY A 14 -6.84 2.10 7.35
C GLY A 14 -6.13 2.79 8.53
N SER A 15 -4.84 3.03 8.50
CA SER A 15 -4.12 3.79 9.52
C SER A 15 -4.13 5.30 9.20
N PHE A 16 -5.31 5.91 9.26
CA PHE A 16 -5.55 7.29 8.82
C PHE A 16 -4.69 8.34 9.55
N CYS A 17 -4.32 8.10 10.80
CA CYS A 17 -3.47 9.02 11.58
C CYS A 17 -2.08 9.25 10.97
N THR A 18 -1.62 8.38 10.09
CA THR A 18 -0.32 8.49 9.41
C THR A 18 -0.41 8.91 7.94
N PHE A 19 -1.62 9.23 7.43
CA PHE A 19 -1.82 9.64 6.05
C PHE A 19 -1.03 10.89 5.66
N SER A 20 -0.90 11.87 6.56
CA SER A 20 -0.10 13.07 6.30
C SER A 20 1.36 12.73 5.98
N ILE A 21 1.98 11.88 6.81
CA ILE A 21 3.36 11.43 6.62
C ILE A 21 3.47 10.60 5.33
N ALA A 22 2.53 9.68 5.10
CA ALA A 22 2.53 8.84 3.90
C ALA A 22 2.42 9.67 2.61
N LYS A 23 1.62 10.74 2.62
CA LYS A 23 1.50 11.66 1.49
C LYS A 23 2.75 12.48 1.23
N GLU A 24 3.49 12.89 2.26
CA GLU A 24 4.80 13.54 2.08
C GLU A 24 5.82 12.57 1.43
N ILE A 25 5.88 11.33 1.90
CA ILE A 25 6.72 10.29 1.26
C ILE A 25 6.30 10.06 -0.20
N LEU A 26 5.00 10.02 -0.47
CA LEU A 26 4.47 9.89 -1.82
C LEU A 26 4.93 11.02 -2.73
N LYS A 27 4.85 12.28 -2.26
CA LYS A 27 5.34 13.46 -2.99
C LYS A 27 6.83 13.34 -3.34
N GLU A 28 7.66 12.94 -2.38
CA GLU A 28 9.09 12.73 -2.63
C GLU A 28 9.36 11.64 -3.67
N LEU A 29 8.62 10.54 -3.63
CA LEU A 29 8.79 9.45 -4.58
C LEU A 29 8.41 9.85 -6.01
N THR A 30 7.38 10.69 -6.18
CA THR A 30 6.91 11.13 -7.51
C THR A 30 7.89 12.07 -8.22
N ILE A 31 8.87 12.66 -7.53
CA ILE A 31 9.85 13.56 -8.15
C ILE A 31 10.66 12.85 -9.25
N GLU A 32 11.05 11.59 -9.03
CA GLU A 32 11.94 10.87 -9.95
C GLU A 32 11.35 9.52 -10.41
N ASN A 33 10.11 9.18 -10.02
CA ASN A 33 9.50 7.89 -10.32
C ASN A 33 8.04 8.06 -10.77
N ASN A 34 7.55 7.06 -11.51
CA ASN A 34 6.13 6.93 -11.82
C ASN A 34 5.45 6.16 -10.68
N VAL A 35 4.55 6.82 -9.96
CA VAL A 35 3.89 6.22 -8.80
C VAL A 35 2.39 6.09 -9.05
N THR A 36 1.83 4.92 -8.77
CA THR A 36 0.38 4.67 -8.80
C THR A 36 -0.08 4.28 -7.41
N ALA A 37 -1.06 4.98 -6.89
CA ALA A 37 -1.62 4.68 -5.58
C ALA A 37 -2.67 3.55 -5.65
N ILE A 38 -2.73 2.76 -4.58
CA ILE A 38 -3.70 1.68 -4.38
C ILE A 38 -4.34 1.93 -3.02
N MET A 39 -5.65 1.88 -2.91
CA MET A 39 -6.33 2.10 -1.63
C MET A 39 -7.14 0.87 -1.21
N SER A 40 -7.07 0.54 0.08
CA SER A 40 -7.99 -0.44 0.67
C SER A 40 -9.41 0.09 0.68
N PHE A 41 -10.41 -0.77 0.82
CA PHE A 41 -11.81 -0.33 0.86
C PHE A 41 -12.06 0.72 1.96
N ASN A 42 -11.51 0.53 3.15
CA ASN A 42 -11.67 1.48 4.24
C ASN A 42 -11.01 2.83 3.92
N SER A 43 -9.78 2.82 3.37
CA SER A 43 -9.07 4.05 3.04
C SER A 43 -9.73 4.84 1.90
N TYR A 44 -10.42 4.15 0.99
CA TYR A 44 -11.12 4.76 -0.14
C TYR A 44 -12.52 5.28 0.22
N ASN A 45 -13.23 4.64 1.16
CA ASN A 45 -14.64 4.90 1.40
C ASN A 45 -14.96 5.62 2.72
N LEU A 46 -14.07 5.62 3.71
CA LEU A 46 -14.41 6.12 5.05
C LEU A 46 -13.98 7.57 5.26
N ASP A 47 -14.94 8.39 5.64
CA ASP A 47 -14.67 9.69 6.25
C ASP A 47 -14.26 9.49 7.72
N THR A 48 -13.22 10.18 8.14
CA THR A 48 -12.69 10.10 9.51
C THR A 48 -12.38 11.48 10.06
N LYS A 49 -12.04 11.55 11.35
CA LYS A 49 -11.55 12.81 11.94
C LYS A 49 -10.23 13.33 11.30
N PHE A 50 -9.55 12.51 10.49
CA PHE A 50 -8.32 12.88 9.78
C PHE A 50 -8.57 13.39 8.36
N GLY A 51 -9.81 13.45 7.92
CA GLY A 51 -10.23 13.98 6.63
C GLY A 51 -11.34 13.14 5.98
N LYS A 52 -11.91 13.70 4.93
CA LYS A 52 -12.88 12.99 4.09
C LYS A 52 -12.15 12.08 3.09
N ALA A 53 -12.78 10.96 2.76
CA ALA A 53 -12.24 10.02 1.77
C ALA A 53 -12.01 10.72 0.42
N THR A 54 -12.97 11.53 -0.04
CA THR A 54 -12.86 12.28 -1.29
C THR A 54 -11.68 13.26 -1.32
N ASP A 55 -11.37 13.92 -0.20
CA ASP A 55 -10.25 14.86 -0.12
C ASP A 55 -8.92 14.11 -0.23
N HIS A 56 -8.80 12.97 0.45
CA HIS A 56 -7.62 12.10 0.34
C HIS A 56 -7.42 11.57 -1.08
N ILE A 57 -8.50 11.11 -1.73
CA ILE A 57 -8.46 10.62 -3.11
C ILE A 57 -7.96 11.72 -4.06
N ASN A 58 -8.60 12.90 -4.01
CA ASN A 58 -8.24 14.01 -4.90
C ASN A 58 -6.78 14.45 -4.71
N GLU A 59 -6.32 14.54 -3.46
CA GLU A 59 -4.92 14.92 -3.16
C GLU A 59 -3.95 13.86 -3.68
N ILE A 60 -4.20 12.57 -3.43
CA ILE A 60 -3.32 11.49 -3.86
C ILE A 60 -3.27 11.41 -5.40
N GLU A 61 -4.39 11.52 -6.09
CA GLU A 61 -4.43 11.57 -7.56
C GLU A 61 -3.70 12.80 -8.11
N SER A 62 -3.82 13.95 -7.45
CA SER A 62 -3.08 15.17 -7.82
C SER A 62 -1.56 15.00 -7.66
N ILE A 63 -1.11 14.34 -6.59
CA ILE A 63 0.32 14.09 -6.34
C ILE A 63 0.89 13.12 -7.39
N THR A 64 0.18 12.04 -7.67
CA THR A 64 0.70 10.96 -8.53
C THR A 64 0.48 11.22 -10.02
N GLY A 65 -0.50 12.04 -10.38
CA GLY A 65 -0.97 12.21 -11.75
C GLY A 65 -1.67 10.96 -12.33
N ASN A 66 -1.89 9.95 -11.51
CA ASN A 66 -2.49 8.68 -11.89
C ASN A 66 -3.80 8.42 -11.14
N LYS A 67 -4.71 7.67 -11.74
CA LYS A 67 -5.91 7.18 -11.06
C LYS A 67 -5.57 6.13 -10.01
N ILE A 68 -6.29 6.18 -8.90
CA ILE A 68 -6.13 5.22 -7.80
C ILE A 68 -6.72 3.87 -8.20
N ILE A 69 -5.99 2.80 -7.89
CA ILE A 69 -6.50 1.42 -7.93
C ILE A 69 -7.25 1.16 -6.62
N TYR A 70 -8.55 0.91 -6.69
CA TYR A 70 -9.40 0.74 -5.50
C TYR A 70 -10.36 -0.46 -5.58
N THR A 71 -10.25 -1.27 -6.63
CA THR A 71 -10.99 -2.54 -6.76
C THR A 71 -10.03 -3.72 -6.79
N ILE A 72 -10.53 -4.91 -6.44
CA ILE A 72 -9.75 -6.14 -6.50
C ILE A 72 -9.44 -6.49 -7.96
N GLU A 73 -10.41 -6.28 -8.85
CA GLU A 73 -10.31 -6.53 -10.27
C GLU A 73 -9.20 -5.69 -10.93
N ASP A 74 -9.08 -4.42 -10.55
CA ASP A 74 -8.04 -3.53 -11.08
C ASP A 74 -6.64 -3.82 -10.48
N ALA A 75 -6.60 -4.42 -9.30
CA ALA A 75 -5.35 -4.81 -8.64
C ALA A 75 -4.79 -6.15 -9.17
N GLU A 76 -5.64 -7.06 -9.65
CA GLU A 76 -5.21 -8.37 -10.14
C GLU A 76 -4.21 -8.29 -11.31
N PRO A 77 -4.35 -7.40 -12.31
CA PRO A 77 -3.41 -7.30 -13.43
C PRO A 77 -1.99 -6.82 -13.07
N ILE A 78 -1.76 -6.33 -11.84
CA ILE A 78 -0.45 -5.83 -11.39
C ILE A 78 0.66 -6.87 -11.63
N GLY A 79 0.41 -8.13 -11.32
CA GLY A 79 1.36 -9.22 -11.51
C GLY A 79 1.54 -9.62 -12.98
N PRO A 80 0.48 -10.09 -13.68
CA PRO A 80 0.58 -10.51 -15.08
C PRO A 80 1.18 -9.46 -15.99
N LYS A 81 0.84 -8.19 -15.78
CA LYS A 81 1.36 -7.06 -16.57
C LYS A 81 2.69 -6.49 -16.04
N LYS A 82 3.19 -6.99 -14.91
CA LYS A 82 4.43 -6.52 -14.27
C LYS A 82 4.45 -5.00 -14.08
N LEU A 83 3.36 -4.43 -13.59
CA LEU A 83 3.15 -2.97 -13.57
C LEU A 83 4.16 -2.23 -12.71
N PHE A 84 4.63 -2.81 -11.60
CA PHE A 84 5.52 -2.14 -10.66
C PHE A 84 6.85 -2.87 -10.51
N ASP A 85 7.91 -2.10 -10.27
CA ASP A 85 9.22 -2.62 -9.87
C ASP A 85 9.27 -2.89 -8.38
N ILE A 86 8.57 -2.05 -7.60
CA ILE A 86 8.47 -2.11 -6.14
C ILE A 86 7.03 -1.81 -5.75
N LEU A 87 6.52 -2.52 -4.75
CA LEU A 87 5.25 -2.22 -4.11
C LEU A 87 5.50 -1.79 -2.66
N VAL A 88 5.03 -0.60 -2.30
CA VAL A 88 5.15 -0.04 -0.95
C VAL A 88 3.77 0.01 -0.32
N ILE A 89 3.58 -0.54 0.87
CA ILE A 89 2.34 -0.40 1.66
C ILE A 89 2.62 0.57 2.80
N CYS A 90 2.16 1.79 2.66
CA CYS A 90 2.41 2.87 3.61
C CYS A 90 1.19 3.82 3.68
N PRO A 91 0.48 3.87 4.81
CA PRO A 91 0.67 3.05 6.02
C PRO A 91 0.12 1.62 5.87
N CYS A 92 0.73 0.65 6.53
CA CYS A 92 0.20 -0.71 6.64
C CYS A 92 -0.41 -0.93 8.02
N SER A 93 -1.73 -1.06 8.09
CA SER A 93 -2.46 -1.28 9.33
C SER A 93 -2.27 -2.70 9.89
N GLY A 94 -2.48 -2.88 11.19
CA GLY A 94 -2.43 -4.20 11.83
C GLY A 94 -3.38 -5.21 11.18
N ASN A 95 -4.56 -4.77 10.74
CA ASN A 95 -5.51 -5.61 10.02
C ASN A 95 -4.92 -6.08 8.66
N THR A 96 -4.28 -5.20 7.92
CA THR A 96 -3.63 -5.56 6.64
C THR A 96 -2.45 -6.50 6.86
N ILE A 97 -1.63 -6.27 7.88
CA ILE A 97 -0.53 -7.18 8.26
C ILE A 97 -1.07 -8.58 8.57
N ALA A 98 -2.14 -8.66 9.37
CA ALA A 98 -2.78 -9.93 9.70
C ALA A 98 -3.30 -10.66 8.45
N LYS A 99 -3.94 -9.94 7.53
CA LYS A 99 -4.41 -10.52 6.26
C LYS A 99 -3.25 -11.04 5.41
N LEU A 100 -2.21 -10.24 5.22
CA LEU A 100 -1.04 -10.63 4.42
C LEU A 100 -0.33 -11.85 5.02
N SER A 101 -0.18 -11.91 6.35
CA SER A 101 0.48 -13.03 7.02
C SER A 101 -0.31 -14.35 6.96
N ASN A 102 -1.61 -14.29 6.73
CA ASN A 102 -2.51 -15.43 6.63
C ASN A 102 -3.05 -15.68 5.21
N ASP A 103 -2.48 -15.02 4.19
CA ASP A 103 -2.87 -15.14 2.77
C ASP A 103 -4.36 -14.81 2.51
N ILE A 104 -4.93 -13.88 3.28
CA ILE A 104 -6.30 -13.38 3.08
C ILE A 104 -6.28 -12.28 2.03
N ILE A 105 -6.90 -12.53 0.88
CA ILE A 105 -6.85 -11.66 -0.29
C ILE A 105 -8.26 -11.15 -0.61
N ASP A 106 -8.72 -10.21 0.18
CA ASP A 106 -10.09 -9.68 0.11
C ASP A 106 -10.16 -8.15 0.02
N THR A 107 -9.03 -7.50 -0.29
CA THR A 107 -8.96 -6.05 -0.52
C THR A 107 -8.10 -5.74 -1.74
N PRO A 108 -8.24 -4.54 -2.35
CA PRO A 108 -7.36 -4.14 -3.45
C PRO A 108 -5.87 -4.18 -3.08
N VAL A 109 -5.52 -3.77 -1.85
CA VAL A 109 -4.13 -3.77 -1.38
C VAL A 109 -3.59 -5.18 -1.21
N THR A 110 -4.34 -6.10 -0.60
CA THR A 110 -3.91 -7.50 -0.43
C THR A 110 -3.83 -8.23 -1.77
N MET A 111 -4.73 -7.94 -2.70
CA MET A 111 -4.66 -8.45 -4.06
C MET A 111 -3.43 -7.91 -4.81
N ALA A 112 -3.14 -6.61 -4.69
CA ALA A 112 -1.95 -6.01 -5.29
C ALA A 112 -0.67 -6.69 -4.80
N VAL A 113 -0.54 -6.91 -3.48
CA VAL A 113 0.62 -7.61 -2.90
C VAL A 113 0.75 -9.03 -3.45
N LYS A 114 -0.33 -9.82 -3.42
CA LYS A 114 -0.33 -11.19 -3.95
C LYS A 114 0.07 -11.22 -5.43
N SER A 115 -0.53 -10.36 -6.22
CA SER A 115 -0.29 -10.28 -7.66
C SER A 115 1.16 -9.86 -7.96
N HIS A 116 1.69 -8.86 -7.25
CA HIS A 116 3.05 -8.37 -7.41
C HIS A 116 4.11 -9.42 -7.02
N LEU A 117 3.92 -10.14 -5.90
CA LEU A 117 4.83 -11.19 -5.42
C LEU A 117 5.00 -12.36 -6.42
N ARG A 118 4.04 -12.59 -7.31
CA ARG A 118 4.19 -13.61 -8.39
C ARG A 118 5.38 -13.34 -9.30
N ASN A 119 5.86 -12.11 -9.37
CA ASN A 119 7.05 -11.73 -10.14
C ASN A 119 8.34 -11.77 -9.33
N SER A 120 8.32 -12.25 -8.10
CA SER A 120 9.45 -12.22 -7.17
C SER A 120 10.05 -10.83 -6.96
N ARG A 121 9.20 -9.79 -7.05
CA ARG A 121 9.57 -8.39 -6.85
C ARG A 121 9.32 -7.96 -5.40
N PRO A 122 10.08 -6.98 -4.87
CA PRO A 122 10.02 -6.61 -3.46
C PRO A 122 8.73 -5.90 -3.07
N VAL A 123 8.26 -6.21 -1.87
CA VAL A 123 7.19 -5.48 -1.16
C VAL A 123 7.79 -4.84 0.09
N VAL A 124 7.62 -3.54 0.23
CA VAL A 124 8.04 -2.79 1.42
C VAL A 124 6.82 -2.49 2.28
N ILE A 125 6.85 -2.85 3.55
CA ILE A 125 5.74 -2.63 4.47
C ILE A 125 6.14 -1.62 5.54
N ALA A 126 5.53 -0.45 5.52
CA ALA A 126 5.64 0.55 6.58
C ALA A 126 4.54 0.32 7.62
N ILE A 127 4.90 -0.36 8.69
CA ILE A 127 3.97 -0.78 9.75
C ILE A 127 3.46 0.44 10.50
N SER A 128 2.13 0.58 10.59
CA SER A 128 1.46 1.64 11.34
C SER A 128 0.31 1.03 12.14
N THR A 129 0.64 0.60 13.36
CA THR A 129 -0.32 0.03 14.31
C THR A 129 0.14 0.27 15.75
N ASN A 130 -0.81 0.48 16.66
CA ASN A 130 -0.54 0.69 18.08
C ASN A 130 -0.23 -0.61 18.85
N ASN A 131 -0.40 -1.78 18.24
CA ASN A 131 -0.12 -3.09 18.84
C ASN A 131 1.02 -3.85 18.14
N GLY A 132 1.94 -3.13 17.49
CA GLY A 132 3.06 -3.73 16.73
C GLY A 132 3.98 -4.62 17.57
N LEU A 133 4.18 -4.27 18.86
CA LEU A 133 5.00 -5.03 19.80
C LEU A 133 4.18 -6.02 20.66
N SER A 134 2.93 -6.24 20.31
CA SER A 134 2.02 -7.17 21.04
C SER A 134 1.20 -7.99 20.05
N GLY A 135 -0.08 -7.71 19.85
CA GLY A 135 -0.97 -8.54 19.03
C GLY A 135 -0.58 -8.68 17.55
N ALA A 136 0.09 -7.68 16.96
CA ALA A 136 0.55 -7.77 15.59
C ALA A 136 1.96 -8.40 15.45
N ALA A 137 2.70 -8.60 16.54
CA ALA A 137 4.11 -9.05 16.49
C ALA A 137 4.27 -10.42 15.80
N GLU A 138 3.38 -11.36 16.04
CA GLU A 138 3.41 -12.68 15.39
C GLU A 138 3.23 -12.56 13.87
N ASN A 139 2.28 -11.75 13.42
CA ASN A 139 2.03 -11.52 11.98
C ASN A 139 3.22 -10.83 11.31
N ILE A 140 3.84 -9.88 11.98
CA ILE A 140 5.09 -9.22 11.50
C ILE A 140 6.20 -10.27 11.38
N GLY A 141 6.41 -11.09 12.39
CA GLY A 141 7.41 -12.17 12.38
C GLY A 141 7.18 -13.17 11.24
N ARG A 142 5.93 -13.54 10.97
CA ARG A 142 5.59 -14.40 9.84
C ARG A 142 5.96 -13.78 8.50
N LEU A 143 5.69 -12.49 8.29
CA LEU A 143 6.05 -11.79 7.05
C LEU A 143 7.57 -11.66 6.88
N LEU A 144 8.31 -11.37 7.95
CA LEU A 144 9.79 -11.32 7.92
C LEU A 144 10.45 -12.65 7.51
N ASN A 145 9.77 -13.78 7.70
CA ASN A 145 10.24 -15.09 7.27
C ASN A 145 9.85 -15.43 5.82
N ARG A 146 9.10 -14.57 5.14
CA ARG A 146 8.69 -14.77 3.75
C ARG A 146 9.65 -14.07 2.79
N LYS A 147 9.82 -14.66 1.62
CA LYS A 147 10.64 -14.08 0.57
C LYS A 147 9.95 -12.83 -0.04
N ASN A 148 10.76 -11.81 -0.32
CA ASN A 148 10.37 -10.55 -0.98
C ASN A 148 9.51 -9.58 -0.14
N TYR A 149 9.39 -9.78 1.18
CA TYR A 149 8.86 -8.78 2.09
C TYR A 149 10.00 -8.05 2.81
#